data_21d43960536a191281e557367cf93676
#
_entry.id   21d43960536a191281e557367cf93676
#
_cell.length_a   1.000
_cell.length_b   1.000
_cell.length_c   1.000
_cell.angle_alpha   90.00
_cell.angle_beta   90.00
_cell.angle_gamma   90.00
#
_symmetry.space_group_name_H-M   'P 1'
#
loop_
_entity.id
_entity.type
_entity.pdbx_description
1 polymer ?
#
loop_
_entity_poly.entity_id
_entity_poly.type
_entity_poly.pdbx_seq_one_letter_code
_entity_poly.pdbx_strand_id
1 'polypeptide(L)'
;MTSGANIFTHPVHLGLGATAVPQPEFTGDMNWYEAYVERHAADGKEGRLVSMFTFDKSWDSWEMHPQGHEVVLCTAGKITFHQEHPDGSRRTVTLAAGEYAINEPGTWHTADVDEPATAVFITAGLGTQHRPR
;
A
#
# COMPACT_ATOMS: atom_id res chain seq x y z
N MET A 1 26.25 -0.62 -18.73
CA MET A 1 25.17 -1.36 -18.02
C MET A 1 24.21 -0.37 -17.43
N THR A 2 22.91 -0.59 -17.62
CA THR A 2 21.86 0.28 -17.08
C THR A 2 21.34 -0.32 -15.77
N SER A 3 21.26 0.49 -14.71
CA SER A 3 20.65 0.06 -13.45
C SER A 3 19.14 -0.05 -13.59
N GLY A 4 18.51 -0.95 -12.83
CA GLY A 4 17.08 -1.01 -12.71
C GLY A 4 16.52 0.20 -11.94
N ALA A 5 15.24 0.51 -12.14
CA ALA A 5 14.55 1.50 -11.34
C ALA A 5 14.34 0.95 -9.91
N ASN A 6 14.40 1.84 -8.92
CA ASN A 6 14.25 1.49 -7.52
C ASN A 6 12.82 1.72 -7.08
N ILE A 7 12.14 0.67 -6.62
CA ILE A 7 10.73 0.76 -6.23
C ILE A 7 10.50 1.60 -4.95
N PHE A 8 11.51 1.76 -4.10
CA PHE A 8 11.40 2.68 -2.96
C PHE A 8 11.19 4.13 -3.40
N THR A 9 11.80 4.52 -4.53
CA THR A 9 11.75 5.89 -5.02
C THR A 9 10.80 6.07 -6.19
N HIS A 10 10.61 5.03 -7.01
CA HIS A 10 9.81 5.08 -8.23
C HIS A 10 8.80 3.92 -8.21
N PRO A 11 7.62 4.12 -7.62
CA PRO A 11 6.56 3.12 -7.64
C PRO A 11 6.14 2.75 -9.07
N VAL A 12 5.38 1.67 -9.19
CA VAL A 12 4.90 1.17 -10.49
C VAL A 12 3.38 1.14 -10.47
N HIS A 13 2.76 1.66 -11.52
CA HIS A 13 1.34 1.52 -11.77
C HIS A 13 1.08 0.28 -12.62
N LEU A 14 0.20 -0.60 -12.15
CA LEU A 14 -0.32 -1.71 -12.94
C LEU A 14 -1.69 -1.32 -13.46
N GLY A 15 -1.82 -1.20 -14.78
CA GLY A 15 -3.03 -0.71 -15.43
C GLY A 15 -3.77 -1.79 -16.20
N LEU A 16 -4.88 -1.38 -16.81
CA LEU A 16 -5.66 -2.23 -17.69
C LEU A 16 -4.82 -2.68 -18.89
N GLY A 17 -5.15 -3.85 -19.43
CA GLY A 17 -4.40 -4.44 -20.55
C GLY A 17 -3.06 -5.01 -20.13
N ALA A 18 -2.91 -5.36 -18.86
CA ALA A 18 -1.67 -5.90 -18.28
C ALA A 18 -0.48 -4.96 -18.46
N THR A 19 -0.72 -3.65 -18.39
CA THR A 19 0.33 -2.63 -18.51
C THR A 19 1.03 -2.41 -17.18
N ALA A 20 2.31 -2.03 -17.24
CA ALA A 20 3.11 -1.60 -16.09
C ALA A 20 3.79 -0.28 -16.45
N VAL A 21 3.54 0.75 -15.67
CA VAL A 21 4.02 2.11 -15.96
C VAL A 21 4.84 2.62 -14.79
N PRO A 22 6.14 2.92 -15.00
CA PRO A 22 6.95 3.54 -13.95
C PRO A 22 6.37 4.91 -13.58
N GLN A 23 6.39 5.23 -12.30
CA GLN A 23 5.90 6.49 -11.79
C GLN A 23 7.03 7.48 -11.53
N PRO A 24 6.73 8.78 -11.47
CA PRO A 24 7.69 9.78 -11.02
C PRO A 24 8.20 9.50 -9.62
N GLU A 25 9.33 10.10 -9.26
CA GLU A 25 9.92 9.97 -7.94
C GLU A 25 8.89 10.29 -6.85
N PHE A 26 8.78 9.37 -5.88
CA PHE A 26 7.83 9.50 -4.78
C PHE A 26 8.29 10.59 -3.81
N THR A 27 7.42 11.57 -3.56
CA THR A 27 7.69 12.71 -2.69
C THR A 27 7.10 12.56 -1.29
N GLY A 28 6.25 11.55 -1.07
CA GLY A 28 5.67 11.24 0.23
C GLY A 28 4.50 12.15 0.65
N ASP A 29 4.00 13.01 -0.22
CA ASP A 29 2.91 13.93 0.06
C ASP A 29 1.62 13.56 -0.70
N MET A 30 0.52 14.21 -0.28
CA MET A 30 -0.79 13.97 -0.91
C MET A 30 -0.83 14.44 -2.36
N ASN A 31 -0.06 15.46 -2.73
CA ASN A 31 -0.01 15.96 -4.10
C ASN A 31 0.49 14.89 -5.06
N TRP A 32 1.45 14.06 -4.62
CA TRP A 32 1.93 12.96 -5.43
C TRP A 32 0.82 11.96 -5.74
N TYR A 33 0.03 11.59 -4.73
CA TYR A 33 -1.09 10.65 -4.90
C TYR A 33 -2.22 11.24 -5.75
N GLU A 34 -2.54 12.51 -5.57
CA GLU A 34 -3.56 13.19 -6.37
C GLU A 34 -3.17 13.22 -7.85
N ALA A 35 -1.91 13.56 -8.15
CA ALA A 35 -1.39 13.55 -9.51
C ALA A 35 -1.37 12.14 -10.11
N TYR A 36 -1.04 11.13 -9.30
CA TYR A 36 -1.08 9.74 -9.71
C TYR A 36 -2.50 9.31 -10.10
N VAL A 37 -3.48 9.59 -9.25
CA VAL A 37 -4.89 9.25 -9.52
C VAL A 37 -5.39 9.92 -10.80
N GLU A 38 -5.09 11.20 -10.98
CA GLU A 38 -5.47 11.95 -12.18
C GLU A 38 -4.82 11.36 -13.44
N ARG A 39 -3.53 11.05 -13.37
CA ARG A 39 -2.75 10.52 -14.50
C ARG A 39 -3.27 9.17 -14.99
N HIS A 40 -3.78 8.35 -14.07
CA HIS A 40 -4.25 6.99 -14.36
C HIS A 40 -5.77 6.82 -14.18
N ALA A 41 -6.52 7.90 -14.22
CA ALA A 41 -7.98 7.87 -14.02
C ALA A 41 -8.71 6.95 -15.00
N ALA A 42 -8.20 6.79 -16.21
CA ALA A 42 -8.80 5.92 -17.22
C ALA A 42 -8.82 4.44 -16.83
N ASP A 43 -7.92 4.00 -15.95
CA ASP A 43 -7.89 2.62 -15.46
C ASP A 43 -8.92 2.36 -14.35
N GLY A 44 -9.52 3.42 -13.81
CA GLY A 44 -10.55 3.31 -12.78
C GLY A 44 -10.08 2.57 -11.54
N LYS A 45 -10.97 1.83 -10.92
CA LYS A 45 -10.69 1.07 -9.69
C LYS A 45 -9.83 -0.17 -9.90
N GLU A 46 -9.59 -0.59 -11.12
CA GLU A 46 -8.78 -1.78 -11.40
C GLU A 46 -7.29 -1.47 -11.54
N GLY A 47 -6.93 -0.20 -11.65
CA GLY A 47 -5.54 0.23 -11.58
C GLY A 47 -4.97 0.02 -10.18
N ARG A 48 -3.71 -0.40 -10.10
CA ARG A 48 -3.04 -0.66 -8.82
C ARG A 48 -1.67 -0.01 -8.78
N LEU A 49 -1.34 0.54 -7.62
CA LEU A 49 -0.02 1.07 -7.34
C LEU A 49 0.80 0.04 -6.57
N VAL A 50 2.01 -0.24 -7.05
CA VAL A 50 2.99 -1.08 -6.36
C VAL A 50 4.04 -0.17 -5.75
N SER A 51 4.14 -0.18 -4.42
CA SER A 51 5.08 0.63 -3.66
C SER A 51 5.83 -0.22 -2.65
N MET A 52 6.96 0.27 -2.17
CA MET A 52 7.73 -0.40 -1.13
C MET A 52 8.22 0.64 -0.12
N PHE A 53 8.03 0.35 1.17
CA PHE A 53 8.42 1.24 2.25
C PHE A 53 9.11 0.49 3.37
N THR A 54 10.04 1.19 4.04
CA THR A 54 10.61 0.74 5.31
C THR A 54 10.04 1.63 6.41
N PHE A 55 9.49 0.99 7.45
CA PHE A 55 8.92 1.67 8.61
C PHE A 55 9.84 1.43 9.81
N ASP A 56 10.28 2.51 10.45
CA ASP A 56 11.04 2.46 11.70
C ASP A 56 10.17 2.77 12.92
N LYS A 57 8.92 3.16 12.69
CA LYS A 57 7.92 3.47 13.71
C LYS A 57 6.57 2.89 13.34
N SER A 58 5.76 2.59 14.35
CA SER A 58 4.35 2.24 14.16
C SER A 58 3.60 3.37 13.47
N TRP A 59 2.58 3.03 12.72
CA TRP A 59 1.74 4.03 12.03
C TRP A 59 0.98 4.87 13.05
N ASP A 60 0.72 6.12 12.70
CA ASP A 60 -0.04 7.05 13.52
C ASP A 60 -1.51 7.18 13.08
N SER A 61 -1.89 6.47 12.03
CA SER A 61 -3.24 6.51 11.46
C SER A 61 -3.71 5.14 10.99
N TRP A 62 -5.01 5.02 10.83
CA TRP A 62 -5.66 3.93 10.10
C TRP A 62 -5.87 4.36 8.66
N GLU A 63 -5.87 3.38 7.76
CA GLU A 63 -6.07 3.57 6.33
C GLU A 63 -7.09 2.56 5.82
N MET A 64 -7.88 2.95 4.81
CA MET A 64 -8.90 2.09 4.21
C MET A 64 -9.00 2.36 2.72
N HIS A 65 -9.10 1.29 1.94
CA HIS A 65 -9.24 1.35 0.49
C HIS A 65 -10.61 0.77 0.11
N PRO A 66 -11.57 1.61 -0.34
CA PRO A 66 -12.94 1.15 -0.57
C PRO A 66 -13.14 0.44 -1.92
N GLN A 67 -12.24 0.62 -2.89
CA GLN A 67 -12.48 0.21 -4.27
C GLN A 67 -11.79 -1.09 -4.68
N GLY A 68 -11.00 -1.69 -3.83
CA GLY A 68 -10.32 -2.94 -4.17
C GLY A 68 -9.50 -3.51 -3.02
N HIS A 69 -8.97 -4.70 -3.26
CA HIS A 69 -8.08 -5.37 -2.32
C HIS A 69 -6.70 -4.72 -2.33
N GLU A 70 -6.04 -4.76 -1.19
CA GLU A 70 -4.63 -4.45 -1.06
C GLU A 70 -3.88 -5.69 -0.61
N VAL A 71 -2.76 -5.98 -1.28
CA VAL A 71 -1.80 -6.99 -0.81
C VAL A 71 -0.66 -6.27 -0.12
N VAL A 72 -0.32 -6.70 1.09
CA VAL A 72 0.86 -6.23 1.81
C VAL A 72 1.79 -7.41 2.02
N LEU A 73 2.99 -7.35 1.46
CA LEU A 73 4.00 -8.39 1.53
C LEU A 73 5.18 -7.89 2.36
N CYS A 74 5.44 -8.52 3.51
CA CYS A 74 6.63 -8.22 4.31
C CYS A 74 7.85 -8.83 3.64
N THR A 75 8.91 -8.04 3.44
CA THR A 75 10.16 -8.49 2.82
C THR A 75 11.33 -8.51 3.79
N ALA A 76 11.25 -7.77 4.90
CA ALA A 76 12.28 -7.74 5.93
C ALA A 76 11.68 -7.32 7.26
N GLY A 77 12.21 -7.85 8.36
CA GLY A 77 11.72 -7.57 9.70
C GLY A 77 10.38 -8.24 9.99
N LYS A 78 9.61 -7.64 10.89
CA LYS A 78 8.25 -8.08 11.23
C LYS A 78 7.33 -6.86 11.31
N ILE A 79 6.12 -7.02 10.81
CA ILE A 79 5.11 -5.97 10.89
C ILE A 79 3.79 -6.60 11.36
N THR A 80 3.15 -5.96 12.34
CA THR A 80 1.87 -6.41 12.87
C THR A 80 0.76 -5.51 12.36
N PHE A 81 -0.15 -6.08 11.58
CA PHE A 81 -1.33 -5.37 11.09
C PHE A 81 -2.54 -5.65 11.97
N HIS A 82 -3.26 -4.58 12.29
CA HIS A 82 -4.57 -4.64 12.91
C HIS A 82 -5.60 -4.31 11.83
N GLN A 83 -6.58 -5.18 11.65
CA GLN A 83 -7.64 -5.04 10.66
C GLN A 83 -8.99 -4.89 11.35
N GLU A 84 -9.80 -3.98 10.86
CA GLU A 84 -11.21 -3.82 11.25
C GLU A 84 -12.05 -3.95 9.97
N HIS A 85 -12.78 -5.05 9.89
CA HIS A 85 -13.58 -5.40 8.70
C HIS A 85 -14.89 -4.61 8.65
N PRO A 86 -15.55 -4.52 7.49
CA PRO A 86 -16.83 -3.80 7.37
C PRO A 86 -17.93 -4.31 8.30
N ASP A 87 -17.91 -5.59 8.67
CA ASP A 87 -18.86 -6.18 9.62
C ASP A 87 -18.54 -5.88 11.09
N GLY A 88 -17.47 -5.13 11.36
CA GLY A 88 -17.02 -4.78 12.70
C GLY A 88 -16.08 -5.80 13.35
N SER A 89 -15.86 -6.95 12.72
CA SER A 89 -14.90 -7.92 13.23
C SER A 89 -13.47 -7.41 13.11
N ARG A 90 -12.61 -7.86 14.03
CA ARG A 90 -11.21 -7.45 14.09
C ARG A 90 -10.29 -8.65 13.97
N ARG A 91 -9.16 -8.42 13.34
CA ARG A 91 -8.09 -9.39 13.21
C ARG A 91 -6.75 -8.71 13.38
N THR A 92 -5.83 -9.40 14.05
CA THR A 92 -4.43 -8.98 14.16
C THR A 92 -3.57 -10.06 13.51
N VAL A 93 -2.66 -9.65 12.62
CA VAL A 93 -1.75 -10.57 11.94
C VAL A 93 -0.34 -9.99 11.96
N THR A 94 0.63 -10.81 12.38
CA THR A 94 2.05 -10.45 12.33
C THR A 94 2.69 -11.14 11.13
N LEU A 95 3.33 -10.35 10.28
CA LEU A 95 4.01 -10.83 9.09
C LEU A 95 5.51 -10.84 9.32
N ALA A 96 6.15 -11.98 9.06
CA ALA A 96 7.59 -12.11 8.89
C ALA A 96 7.94 -12.02 7.40
N ALA A 97 9.24 -11.95 7.09
CA ALA A 97 9.71 -11.87 5.70
C ALA A 97 9.15 -13.01 4.85
N GLY A 98 8.58 -12.66 3.71
CA GLY A 98 7.93 -13.60 2.78
C GLY A 98 6.45 -13.83 3.05
N GLU A 99 5.91 -13.33 4.16
CA GLU A 99 4.50 -13.47 4.48
C GLU A 99 3.70 -12.25 4.02
N TYR A 100 2.43 -12.46 3.70
CA TYR A 100 1.56 -11.39 3.24
C TYR A 100 0.21 -11.39 3.96
N ALA A 101 -0.44 -10.24 3.95
CA ALA A 101 -1.82 -10.07 4.35
C ALA A 101 -2.61 -9.41 3.21
N ILE A 102 -3.92 -9.66 3.20
CA ILE A 102 -4.83 -9.00 2.26
C ILE A 102 -5.79 -8.14 3.07
N ASN A 103 -5.86 -6.87 2.68
CA ASN A 103 -6.89 -5.95 3.16
C ASN A 103 -8.01 -5.92 2.12
N GLU A 104 -9.16 -6.48 2.49
CA GLU A 104 -10.34 -6.48 1.64
C GLU A 104 -10.91 -5.06 1.49
N PRO A 105 -11.67 -4.76 0.43
CA PRO A 105 -12.29 -3.45 0.27
C PRO A 105 -13.08 -3.06 1.52
N GLY A 106 -12.86 -1.82 1.99
CA GLY A 106 -13.54 -1.30 3.18
C GLY A 106 -12.93 -1.72 4.51
N THR A 107 -11.85 -2.49 4.52
CA THR A 107 -11.16 -2.88 5.75
C THR A 107 -10.22 -1.78 6.21
N TRP A 108 -10.48 -1.24 7.39
CA TRP A 108 -9.54 -0.35 8.06
C TRP A 108 -8.34 -1.14 8.57
N HIS A 109 -7.14 -0.62 8.34
CA HIS A 109 -5.92 -1.26 8.81
C HIS A 109 -4.90 -0.24 9.31
N THR A 110 -4.11 -0.68 10.28
CA THR A 110 -2.97 0.06 10.82
C THR A 110 -1.87 -0.92 11.16
N ALA A 111 -0.67 -0.43 11.39
CA ALA A 111 0.49 -1.29 11.59
C ALA A 111 1.34 -0.86 12.77
N ASP A 112 1.85 -1.85 13.49
CA ASP A 112 2.84 -1.70 14.54
C ASP A 112 4.14 -2.38 14.15
N VAL A 113 5.26 -1.74 14.45
CA VAL A 113 6.60 -2.29 14.32
C VAL A 113 7.40 -2.05 15.58
N ASP A 114 8.12 -3.07 16.05
CA ASP A 114 9.05 -2.94 17.19
C ASP A 114 10.45 -2.57 16.70
N GLU A 115 10.79 -3.02 15.50
CA GLU A 115 12.04 -2.75 14.80
C GLU A 115 11.75 -2.39 13.35
N PRO A 116 12.69 -1.82 12.61
CA PRO A 116 12.45 -1.49 11.20
C PRO A 116 11.98 -2.70 10.41
N ALA A 117 10.93 -2.50 9.63
CA ALA A 117 10.35 -3.52 8.77
C ALA A 117 10.10 -2.95 7.39
N THR A 118 10.22 -3.80 6.36
CA THR A 118 10.02 -3.42 4.97
C THR A 118 8.89 -4.23 4.37
N ALA A 119 8.02 -3.58 3.63
CA ALA A 119 6.90 -4.23 2.96
C ALA A 119 6.63 -3.64 1.59
N VAL A 120 6.12 -4.50 0.70
CA VAL A 120 5.57 -4.13 -0.61
C VAL A 120 4.07 -4.03 -0.47
N PHE A 121 3.51 -2.96 -1.04
CA PHE A 121 2.06 -2.68 -1.06
C PHE A 121 1.58 -2.72 -2.51
N ILE A 122 0.55 -3.50 -2.77
CA ILE A 122 -0.13 -3.52 -4.07
C ILE A 122 -1.55 -3.05 -3.81
N THR A 123 -1.86 -1.81 -4.19
CA THR A 123 -3.03 -1.10 -3.69
C THR A 123 -3.91 -0.57 -4.81
N ALA A 124 -5.20 -0.90 -4.76
CA ALA A 124 -6.23 -0.20 -5.53
C ALA A 124 -6.70 0.99 -4.68
N GLY A 125 -6.01 2.13 -4.82
CA GLY A 125 -6.10 3.23 -3.88
C GLY A 125 -7.13 4.31 -4.18
N LEU A 126 -7.98 4.13 -5.18
CA LEU A 126 -9.00 5.13 -5.51
C LEU A 126 -9.97 5.30 -4.33
N GLY A 127 -10.09 6.53 -3.83
CA GLY A 127 -10.97 6.84 -2.70
C GLY A 127 -10.43 6.44 -1.33
N THR A 128 -9.13 6.20 -1.20
CA THR A 128 -8.48 5.90 0.07
C THR A 128 -8.85 6.90 1.16
N GLN A 129 -9.18 6.39 2.33
CA GLN A 129 -9.55 7.19 3.50
C GLN A 129 -8.57 6.94 4.64
N HIS A 130 -8.44 7.94 5.52
CA HIS A 130 -7.60 7.87 6.72
C HIS A 130 -8.43 8.29 7.93
N ARG A 131 -8.08 7.78 9.10
CA ARG A 131 -8.61 8.23 10.38
C ARG A 131 -7.52 8.15 11.45
N PRO A 132 -7.61 8.99 12.51
CA PRO A 132 -6.65 8.95 13.61
C PRO A 132 -6.66 7.59 14.32
N ARG A 133 -5.51 7.27 14.84
CA ARG A 133 -5.30 6.07 15.61
C ARG A 133 -5.51 6.30 17.10
#